data_bcd4c3160b643b31331f96fffe4331e5
#
_entry.id   bcd4c3160b643b31331f96fffe4331e5
#
_cell.length_a   1.000
_cell.length_b   1.000
_cell.length_c   1.000
_cell.angle_alpha   90.00
_cell.angle_beta   90.00
_cell.angle_gamma   90.00
#
_symmetry.space_group_name_H-M   'P 1'
#
loop_
_entity.id
_entity.type
_entity.pdbx_description
1 polymer ?
#
loop_
_entity_poly.entity_id
_entity_poly.type
_entity_poly.pdbx_seq_one_letter_code
_entity_poly.pdbx_strand_id
1 'polypeptide(L)'
;RPDYVLEGRNGDIFGARWNHPAGESQLRRNAEHVLVYHLSGNTDVERLQQGVVTGFRSRVGSVTFMPRDSESDWRLGGNTQVIHLYLPQTLLDSFAQDVLDRDACPEIEDFFAVPDTWLDGFVRMLASEAPPSAANGNRLETRVLDQVQSLLVSHLVTRYARERLPDGERTLMRGGKTSQLRQSVLKKINALIHERLHEDISLKDLAEVACISKDHFLRAFRDTVGQTPYHYLLSQRLERAKVLLREEPGVPVAEVARRCGFKNLSHFSATFRRMTGVSPKGYRS
;
A
#
# COMPACT_ATOMS: atom_id res chain seq x y z
N ARG A 1 -9.33 -1.81 -19.58
CA ARG A 1 -8.15 -1.62 -20.47
C ARG A 1 -7.43 -0.37 -20.02
N PRO A 2 -6.09 -0.31 -20.15
CA PRO A 2 -5.35 0.92 -19.86
C PRO A 2 -5.73 2.02 -20.85
N ASP A 3 -5.73 3.26 -20.37
CA ASP A 3 -6.00 4.44 -21.23
C ASP A 3 -4.79 4.76 -22.12
N TYR A 4 -3.61 4.33 -21.69
CA TYR A 4 -2.34 4.60 -22.33
C TYR A 4 -1.29 3.54 -21.94
N VAL A 5 -0.41 3.19 -22.89
CA VAL A 5 0.65 2.20 -22.70
C VAL A 5 2.00 2.79 -23.11
N LEU A 6 3.02 2.58 -22.27
CA LEU A 6 4.42 2.80 -22.59
C LEU A 6 5.03 1.47 -23.05
N GLU A 7 5.38 1.37 -24.32
CA GLU A 7 5.99 0.15 -24.88
C GLU A 7 7.51 0.21 -24.76
N GLY A 8 8.07 -0.92 -24.31
CA GLY A 8 9.49 -1.17 -24.28
C GLY A 8 10.04 -1.78 -25.56
N ARG A 9 11.27 -2.33 -25.48
CA ARG A 9 11.86 -3.14 -26.53
C ARG A 9 10.96 -4.35 -26.82
N ASN A 10 10.87 -4.77 -28.07
CA ASN A 10 10.12 -5.97 -28.51
C ASN A 10 8.60 -5.92 -28.29
N GLY A 11 8.02 -4.75 -27.99
CA GLY A 11 6.59 -4.62 -27.72
C GLY A 11 6.17 -4.98 -26.29
N ASP A 12 7.12 -5.18 -25.36
CA ASP A 12 6.82 -5.38 -23.95
C ASP A 12 6.26 -4.10 -23.34
N ILE A 13 5.27 -4.24 -22.46
CA ILE A 13 4.67 -3.09 -21.77
C ILE A 13 5.56 -2.72 -20.60
N PHE A 14 6.24 -1.57 -20.68
CA PHE A 14 7.00 -1.00 -19.57
C PHE A 14 6.10 -0.28 -18.57
N GLY A 15 5.05 0.40 -19.05
CA GLY A 15 4.13 1.11 -18.19
C GLY A 15 2.75 1.28 -18.80
N ALA A 16 1.76 1.51 -17.95
CA ALA A 16 0.39 1.74 -18.38
C ALA A 16 -0.34 2.68 -17.44
N ARG A 17 -1.17 3.57 -18.01
CA ARG A 17 -2.09 4.40 -17.23
C ARG A 17 -3.45 3.72 -17.13
N TRP A 18 -3.94 3.65 -15.91
CA TRP A 18 -5.20 3.02 -15.57
C TRP A 18 -6.15 4.02 -14.91
N ASN A 19 -7.43 3.91 -15.24
CA ASN A 19 -8.49 4.59 -14.54
C ASN A 19 -9.37 3.53 -13.85
N HIS A 20 -9.32 3.50 -12.52
CA HIS A 20 -10.10 2.59 -11.71
C HIS A 20 -11.32 3.31 -11.15
N PRO A 21 -12.54 2.84 -11.43
CA PRO A 21 -13.75 3.37 -10.82
C PRO A 21 -13.81 3.01 -9.33
N ALA A 22 -14.70 3.65 -8.58
CA ALA A 22 -15.03 3.25 -7.22
C ALA A 22 -15.46 1.78 -7.18
N GLY A 23 -15.06 1.05 -6.14
CA GLY A 23 -15.41 -0.34 -5.95
C GLY A 23 -14.27 -1.21 -5.44
N GLU A 24 -14.46 -2.52 -5.53
CA GLU A 24 -13.46 -3.51 -5.17
C GLU A 24 -12.74 -4.05 -6.42
N SER A 25 -11.45 -4.24 -6.31
CA SER A 25 -10.61 -4.82 -7.36
C SER A 25 -9.68 -5.84 -6.73
N GLN A 26 -9.50 -6.96 -7.42
CA GLN A 26 -8.60 -8.03 -6.99
C GLN A 26 -7.41 -8.08 -7.93
N LEU A 27 -6.23 -7.97 -7.39
CA LEU A 27 -4.99 -8.24 -8.10
C LEU A 27 -4.54 -9.65 -7.72
N ARG A 28 -4.76 -10.58 -8.63
CA ARG A 28 -4.20 -11.93 -8.54
C ARG A 28 -2.71 -11.84 -8.91
N ARG A 29 -1.93 -12.85 -8.53
CA ARG A 29 -0.48 -12.96 -8.72
C ARG A 29 0.09 -12.10 -9.85
N ASN A 30 0.94 -11.14 -9.48
CA ASN A 30 1.69 -10.35 -10.45
C ASN A 30 2.76 -11.24 -11.09
N ALA A 31 2.80 -11.30 -12.42
CA ALA A 31 3.89 -11.96 -13.13
C ALA A 31 5.23 -11.22 -12.94
N GLU A 32 5.16 -9.92 -12.74
CA GLU A 32 6.29 -8.99 -12.60
C GLU A 32 6.17 -8.13 -11.35
N HIS A 33 7.25 -7.46 -10.96
CA HIS A 33 7.16 -6.39 -9.98
C HIS A 33 6.41 -5.20 -10.57
N VAL A 34 5.57 -4.57 -9.76
CA VAL A 34 4.78 -3.41 -10.20
C VAL A 34 5.01 -2.24 -9.27
N LEU A 35 5.47 -1.12 -9.84
CA LEU A 35 5.47 0.17 -9.16
C LEU A 35 4.23 0.94 -9.58
N VAL A 36 3.35 1.22 -8.65
CA VAL A 36 2.11 1.98 -8.85
C VAL A 36 2.30 3.41 -8.39
N TYR A 37 2.11 4.35 -9.28
CA TYR A 37 2.12 5.79 -8.96
C TYR A 37 0.69 6.33 -8.96
N HIS A 38 0.29 6.99 -7.88
CA HIS A 38 -1.02 7.63 -7.78
C HIS A 38 -1.00 8.98 -8.50
N LEU A 39 -1.56 9.03 -9.71
CA LEU A 39 -1.52 10.20 -10.58
C LEU A 39 -2.53 11.27 -10.17
N SER A 40 -3.79 10.87 -9.95
CA SER A 40 -4.87 11.79 -9.58
C SER A 40 -6.11 11.04 -9.08
N GLY A 41 -7.12 11.80 -8.65
CA GLY A 41 -8.42 11.26 -8.26
C GLY A 41 -8.58 10.99 -6.77
N ASN A 42 -9.40 10.01 -6.42
CA ASN A 42 -9.75 9.71 -5.04
C ASN A 42 -8.57 9.10 -4.29
N THR A 43 -8.35 9.55 -3.06
CA THR A 43 -7.27 9.08 -2.17
C THR A 43 -7.73 8.08 -1.11
N ASP A 44 -9.03 7.78 -1.06
CA ASP A 44 -9.60 6.78 -0.17
C ASP A 44 -9.40 5.39 -0.80
N VAL A 45 -8.21 4.87 -0.64
CA VAL A 45 -7.72 3.62 -1.22
C VAL A 45 -7.30 2.71 -0.09
N GLU A 46 -7.94 1.56 0.02
CA GLU A 46 -7.53 0.50 0.96
C GLU A 46 -6.90 -0.65 0.18
N ARG A 47 -5.81 -1.16 0.72
CA ARG A 47 -5.17 -2.37 0.23
C ARG A 47 -5.30 -3.47 1.28
N LEU A 48 -5.77 -4.64 0.85
CA LEU A 48 -5.90 -5.81 1.70
C LEU A 48 -4.96 -6.91 1.18
N GLN A 49 -4.34 -7.62 2.10
CA GLN A 49 -3.59 -8.84 1.81
C GLN A 49 -4.07 -9.93 2.76
N GLN A 50 -4.52 -11.05 2.22
CA GLN A 50 -5.13 -12.15 2.99
C GLN A 50 -6.27 -11.66 3.91
N GLY A 51 -7.12 -10.73 3.39
CA GLY A 51 -8.24 -10.15 4.14
C GLY A 51 -7.85 -9.10 5.18
N VAL A 52 -6.56 -8.82 5.37
CA VAL A 52 -6.05 -7.81 6.32
C VAL A 52 -5.74 -6.52 5.59
N VAL A 53 -6.22 -5.38 6.09
CA VAL A 53 -5.87 -4.06 5.56
C VAL A 53 -4.39 -3.79 5.83
N THR A 54 -3.58 -3.77 4.79
CA THR A 54 -2.13 -3.52 4.85
C THR A 54 -1.75 -2.12 4.38
N GLY A 55 -2.70 -1.39 3.79
CA GLY A 55 -2.53 0.00 3.37
C GLY A 55 -3.85 0.74 3.44
N PHE A 56 -3.82 1.98 3.89
CA PHE A 56 -5.00 2.82 4.04
C PHE A 56 -4.68 4.25 3.62
N ARG A 57 -5.49 4.79 2.71
CA ARG A 57 -5.35 6.09 2.05
C ARG A 57 -4.03 6.27 1.30
N SER A 58 -4.15 6.39 0.02
CA SER A 58 -3.05 6.85 -0.84
C SER A 58 -2.98 8.39 -0.87
N ARG A 59 -1.97 8.92 -1.53
CA ARG A 59 -1.85 10.36 -1.81
C ARG A 59 -1.47 10.53 -3.27
N VAL A 60 -1.99 11.55 -3.93
CA VAL A 60 -1.50 11.95 -5.24
C VAL A 60 0.01 12.23 -5.14
N GLY A 61 0.80 11.66 -6.04
CA GLY A 61 2.26 11.70 -6.00
C GLY A 61 2.92 10.62 -5.16
N SER A 62 2.16 9.74 -4.46
CA SER A 62 2.72 8.61 -3.74
C SER A 62 2.92 7.38 -4.62
N VAL A 63 3.83 6.51 -4.19
CA VAL A 63 4.16 5.27 -4.89
C VAL A 63 3.89 4.05 -4.01
N THR A 64 3.46 2.97 -4.64
CA THR A 64 3.28 1.65 -4.03
C THR A 64 4.10 0.66 -4.83
N PHE A 65 4.90 -0.17 -4.17
CA PHE A 65 5.64 -1.25 -4.82
C PHE A 65 5.05 -2.60 -4.43
N MET A 66 4.75 -3.39 -5.42
CA MET A 66 4.24 -4.75 -5.27
C MET A 66 5.24 -5.72 -5.89
N PRO A 67 5.91 -6.56 -5.09
CA PRO A 67 6.78 -7.60 -5.61
C PRO A 67 6.01 -8.55 -6.54
N ARG A 68 6.73 -9.19 -7.46
CA ARG A 68 6.16 -10.28 -8.25
C ARG A 68 5.60 -11.36 -7.31
N ASP A 69 4.64 -12.14 -7.80
CA ASP A 69 3.94 -13.18 -7.05
C ASP A 69 3.13 -12.66 -5.83
N SER A 70 3.01 -11.33 -5.65
CA SER A 70 2.18 -10.76 -4.59
C SER A 70 0.69 -10.75 -4.99
N GLU A 71 -0.17 -10.88 -3.99
CA GLU A 71 -1.62 -10.81 -4.12
C GLU A 71 -2.16 -9.68 -3.27
N SER A 72 -3.14 -8.95 -3.77
CA SER A 72 -3.78 -7.86 -3.03
C SER A 72 -5.20 -7.66 -3.51
N ASP A 73 -6.10 -7.39 -2.57
CA ASP A 73 -7.42 -6.85 -2.83
C ASP A 73 -7.40 -5.34 -2.58
N TRP A 74 -8.18 -4.60 -3.35
CA TRP A 74 -8.22 -3.15 -3.30
C TRP A 74 -9.65 -2.68 -3.16
N ARG A 75 -9.87 -1.70 -2.28
CA ARG A 75 -11.13 -0.96 -2.17
C ARG A 75 -10.87 0.49 -2.48
N LEU A 76 -11.62 1.02 -3.43
CA LEU A 76 -11.48 2.38 -3.94
C LEU A 76 -12.75 3.15 -3.62
N GLY A 77 -12.63 4.20 -2.81
CA GLY A 77 -13.76 5.07 -2.43
C GLY A 77 -14.25 5.98 -3.56
N GLY A 78 -13.54 6.04 -4.68
CA GLY A 78 -13.88 6.85 -5.85
C GLY A 78 -12.94 6.61 -7.02
N ASN A 79 -13.19 7.29 -8.13
CA ASN A 79 -12.34 7.18 -9.33
C ASN A 79 -10.89 7.55 -9.00
N THR A 80 -9.97 6.65 -9.34
CA THR A 80 -8.54 6.79 -9.06
C THR A 80 -7.75 6.54 -10.33
N GLN A 81 -6.89 7.48 -10.69
CA GLN A 81 -5.98 7.33 -11.82
C GLN A 81 -4.59 6.97 -11.30
N VAL A 82 -4.02 5.92 -11.87
CA VAL A 82 -2.68 5.44 -11.51
C VAL A 82 -1.85 5.15 -12.76
N ILE A 83 -0.54 5.20 -12.59
CA ILE A 83 0.42 4.70 -13.57
C ILE A 83 1.09 3.47 -12.96
N HIS A 84 1.03 2.35 -13.67
CA HIS A 84 1.78 1.16 -13.35
C HIS A 84 3.07 1.16 -14.17
N LEU A 85 4.20 0.92 -13.53
CA LEU A 85 5.46 0.61 -14.19
C LEU A 85 5.79 -0.85 -13.88
N TYR A 86 5.96 -1.65 -14.90
CA TYR A 86 6.25 -3.08 -14.82
C TYR A 86 7.74 -3.32 -14.87
N LEU A 87 8.26 -4.06 -13.92
CA LEU A 87 9.68 -4.31 -13.74
C LEU A 87 9.93 -5.83 -13.76
N PRO A 88 10.31 -6.38 -14.94
CA PRO A 88 10.67 -7.78 -15.04
C PRO A 88 11.84 -8.15 -14.13
N GLN A 89 11.84 -9.36 -13.57
CA GLN A 89 12.95 -9.83 -12.74
C GLN A 89 14.28 -9.77 -13.48
N THR A 90 14.27 -10.07 -14.78
CA THR A 90 15.45 -10.00 -15.64
C THR A 90 16.09 -8.60 -15.67
N LEU A 91 15.29 -7.54 -15.62
CA LEU A 91 15.79 -6.16 -15.55
C LEU A 91 16.52 -5.91 -14.22
N LEU A 92 15.97 -6.39 -13.09
CA LEU A 92 16.59 -6.25 -11.78
C LEU A 92 17.89 -7.07 -11.71
N ASP A 93 17.89 -8.30 -12.25
CA ASP A 93 19.06 -9.17 -12.23
C ASP A 93 20.18 -8.63 -13.14
N SER A 94 19.86 -8.11 -14.34
CA SER A 94 20.85 -7.44 -15.20
C SER A 94 21.47 -6.22 -14.49
N PHE A 95 20.63 -5.41 -13.81
CA PHE A 95 21.15 -4.27 -13.02
C PHE A 95 22.08 -4.74 -11.90
N ALA A 96 21.74 -5.85 -11.22
CA ALA A 96 22.58 -6.40 -10.15
C ALA A 96 23.95 -6.84 -10.70
N GLN A 97 23.98 -7.51 -11.85
CA GLN A 97 25.22 -7.94 -12.51
C GLN A 97 26.03 -6.74 -13.04
N ASP A 98 25.40 -5.82 -13.77
CA ASP A 98 26.09 -4.77 -14.50
C ASP A 98 26.57 -3.61 -13.59
N VAL A 99 25.84 -3.34 -12.49
CA VAL A 99 26.06 -2.15 -11.65
C VAL A 99 26.53 -2.50 -10.25
N LEU A 100 26.04 -3.62 -9.66
CA LEU A 100 26.33 -3.98 -8.29
C LEU A 100 27.41 -5.08 -8.18
N ASP A 101 27.80 -5.70 -9.30
CA ASP A 101 28.71 -6.87 -9.35
C ASP A 101 28.21 -8.01 -8.43
N ARG A 102 26.92 -8.33 -8.58
CA ARG A 102 26.20 -9.35 -7.79
C ARG A 102 25.41 -10.28 -8.68
N ASP A 103 25.30 -11.57 -8.29
CA ASP A 103 24.53 -12.58 -9.02
C ASP A 103 23.02 -12.36 -8.99
N ALA A 104 22.51 -11.62 -7.99
CA ALA A 104 21.07 -11.34 -7.85
C ALA A 104 20.84 -9.94 -7.26
N CYS A 105 19.73 -9.33 -7.69
CA CYS A 105 19.29 -8.05 -7.16
C CYS A 105 18.88 -8.18 -5.68
N PRO A 106 19.27 -7.23 -4.82
CA PRO A 106 18.75 -7.14 -3.45
C PRO A 106 17.22 -7.05 -3.47
N GLU A 107 16.58 -7.75 -2.53
CA GLU A 107 15.12 -7.79 -2.43
C GLU A 107 14.55 -6.40 -2.12
N ILE A 108 13.67 -5.90 -2.98
CA ILE A 108 12.88 -4.70 -2.72
C ILE A 108 11.60 -5.12 -2.02
N GLU A 109 11.37 -4.57 -0.81
CA GLU A 109 10.17 -4.90 -0.04
C GLU A 109 8.92 -4.25 -0.62
N ASP A 110 7.81 -4.93 -0.35
CA ASP A 110 6.46 -4.41 -0.54
C ASP A 110 6.25 -3.14 0.33
N PHE A 111 5.78 -2.06 -0.28
CA PHE A 111 5.38 -0.84 0.43
C PHE A 111 4.14 -0.20 -0.21
N PHE A 112 3.39 0.56 0.58
CA PHE A 112 2.14 1.19 0.15
C PHE A 112 2.20 2.71 0.35
N ALA A 113 1.81 3.46 -0.69
CA ALA A 113 1.56 4.89 -0.71
C ALA A 113 2.68 5.76 -0.08
N VAL A 114 3.94 5.39 -0.33
CA VAL A 114 5.12 6.10 0.18
C VAL A 114 5.34 7.38 -0.63
N PRO A 115 5.51 8.56 -0.01
CA PRO A 115 5.91 9.76 -0.73
C PRO A 115 7.38 9.67 -1.13
N ASP A 116 7.65 9.88 -2.41
CA ASP A 116 8.99 9.92 -2.97
C ASP A 116 9.07 11.01 -4.03
N THR A 117 9.79 12.09 -3.73
CA THR A 117 9.87 13.27 -4.60
C THR A 117 10.63 12.99 -5.89
N TRP A 118 11.58 12.06 -5.86
CA TRP A 118 12.31 11.67 -7.07
C TRP A 118 11.41 10.87 -8.00
N LEU A 119 10.70 9.87 -7.47
CA LEU A 119 9.74 9.08 -8.24
C LEU A 119 8.56 9.92 -8.73
N ASP A 120 8.08 10.89 -7.94
CA ASP A 120 7.03 11.82 -8.37
C ASP A 120 7.49 12.62 -9.60
N GLY A 121 8.67 13.23 -9.56
CA GLY A 121 9.25 13.95 -10.69
C GLY A 121 9.51 13.06 -11.91
N PHE A 122 10.05 11.87 -11.68
CA PHE A 122 10.35 10.88 -12.70
C PHE A 122 9.10 10.42 -13.46
N VAL A 123 8.05 10.02 -12.73
CA VAL A 123 6.81 9.54 -13.37
C VAL A 123 6.06 10.67 -14.06
N ARG A 124 6.05 11.88 -13.50
CA ARG A 124 5.46 13.04 -14.16
C ARG A 124 6.17 13.39 -15.47
N MET A 125 7.50 13.29 -15.50
CA MET A 125 8.29 13.46 -16.73
C MET A 125 7.87 12.42 -17.77
N LEU A 126 7.81 11.13 -17.41
CA LEU A 126 7.34 10.07 -18.31
C LEU A 126 5.90 10.30 -18.80
N ALA A 127 5.02 10.77 -17.92
CA ALA A 127 3.63 11.05 -18.27
C ALA A 127 3.47 12.27 -19.19
N SER A 128 4.39 13.27 -19.12
CA SER A 128 4.35 14.47 -19.97
C SER A 128 4.83 14.23 -21.39
N GLU A 129 5.71 13.25 -21.58
CA GLU A 129 6.20 12.84 -22.91
C GLU A 129 5.14 12.04 -23.71
N ALA A 130 4.02 11.70 -23.08
CA ALA A 130 2.96 10.88 -23.62
C ALA A 130 1.83 11.74 -24.19
N PRO A 131 1.67 11.89 -25.53
CA PRO A 131 0.56 12.65 -26.10
C PRO A 131 -0.78 11.96 -25.84
N PRO A 132 -1.86 12.73 -25.56
CA PRO A 132 -3.16 12.16 -25.20
C PRO A 132 -3.90 11.44 -26.34
N SER A 133 -3.35 11.39 -27.55
CA SER A 133 -4.05 10.85 -28.73
C SER A 133 -3.27 9.85 -29.60
N ALA A 134 -2.21 9.23 -29.07
CA ALA A 134 -1.43 8.29 -29.88
C ALA A 134 -2.12 6.94 -29.98
N ALA A 135 -2.91 6.73 -31.02
CA ALA A 135 -3.28 5.40 -31.53
C ALA A 135 -2.06 4.57 -31.99
N ASN A 136 -0.89 5.19 -32.04
CA ASN A 136 0.40 4.56 -32.28
C ASN A 136 1.25 4.79 -31.04
N GLY A 137 1.54 3.72 -30.27
CA GLY A 137 2.32 3.76 -29.04
C GLY A 137 3.55 4.67 -29.16
N ASN A 138 3.74 5.57 -28.18
CA ASN A 138 4.90 6.42 -28.15
C ASN A 138 6.11 5.56 -27.82
N ARG A 139 6.86 5.16 -28.84
CA ARG A 139 8.12 4.46 -28.66
C ARG A 139 9.17 5.47 -28.24
N LEU A 140 9.48 5.50 -26.95
CA LEU A 140 10.77 6.02 -26.51
C LEU A 140 11.86 5.32 -27.32
N GLU A 141 12.82 6.08 -27.88
CA GLU A 141 13.97 5.43 -28.49
C GLU A 141 14.57 4.43 -27.52
N THR A 142 14.85 3.24 -27.99
CA THR A 142 15.27 2.10 -27.21
C THR A 142 16.40 2.42 -26.21
N ARG A 143 17.35 3.28 -26.61
CA ARG A 143 18.45 3.71 -25.74
C ARG A 143 17.99 4.57 -24.56
N VAL A 144 17.01 5.43 -24.78
CA VAL A 144 16.45 6.29 -23.74
C VAL A 144 15.68 5.43 -22.73
N LEU A 145 14.93 4.44 -23.21
CA LEU A 145 14.18 3.53 -22.34
C LEU A 145 15.09 2.71 -21.43
N ASP A 146 16.20 2.14 -21.97
CA ASP A 146 17.17 1.38 -21.18
C ASP A 146 17.80 2.26 -20.07
N GLN A 147 18.12 3.52 -20.38
CA GLN A 147 18.64 4.47 -19.39
C GLN A 147 17.60 4.83 -18.32
N VAL A 148 16.35 5.06 -18.72
CA VAL A 148 15.24 5.37 -17.84
C VAL A 148 14.96 4.18 -16.88
N GLN A 149 14.96 2.96 -17.39
CA GLN A 149 14.78 1.75 -16.58
C GLN A 149 15.94 1.54 -15.60
N SER A 150 17.17 1.72 -16.04
CA SER A 150 18.36 1.60 -15.19
C SER A 150 18.34 2.62 -14.04
N LEU A 151 17.98 3.89 -14.32
CA LEU A 151 17.83 4.92 -13.30
C LEU A 151 16.72 4.58 -12.29
N LEU A 152 15.58 4.09 -12.76
CA LEU A 152 14.48 3.68 -11.90
C LEU A 152 14.89 2.55 -10.98
N VAL A 153 15.50 1.46 -11.52
CA VAL A 153 15.98 0.34 -10.73
C VAL A 153 17.05 0.78 -9.73
N SER A 154 18.02 1.61 -10.16
CA SER A 154 19.04 2.18 -9.28
C SER A 154 18.44 2.91 -8.08
N HIS A 155 17.44 3.77 -8.33
CA HIS A 155 16.75 4.48 -7.26
C HIS A 155 16.01 3.53 -6.32
N LEU A 156 15.25 2.57 -6.87
CA LEU A 156 14.50 1.60 -6.08
C LEU A 156 15.43 0.73 -5.22
N VAL A 157 16.52 0.22 -5.79
CA VAL A 157 17.49 -0.60 -5.05
C VAL A 157 18.19 0.22 -3.97
N THR A 158 18.68 1.41 -4.29
CA THR A 158 19.39 2.25 -3.32
C THR A 158 18.49 2.69 -2.15
N ARG A 159 17.22 2.92 -2.42
CA ARG A 159 16.30 3.50 -1.42
C ARG A 159 15.48 2.46 -0.67
N TYR A 160 15.11 1.36 -1.33
CA TYR A 160 14.11 0.42 -0.82
C TYR A 160 14.59 -1.02 -0.73
N ALA A 161 15.75 -1.37 -1.29
CA ALA A 161 16.28 -2.71 -1.18
C ALA A 161 16.88 -2.98 0.21
N ARG A 162 16.85 -4.25 0.61
CA ARG A 162 17.50 -4.75 1.82
C ARG A 162 18.80 -5.46 1.50
N GLU A 163 19.85 -5.16 2.23
CA GLU A 163 21.00 -6.05 2.28
C GLU A 163 20.70 -7.25 3.19
N ARG A 164 20.89 -8.45 2.65
CA ARG A 164 21.02 -9.65 3.48
C ARG A 164 22.42 -9.65 4.09
N LEU A 165 22.51 -9.30 5.37
CA LEU A 165 23.71 -9.56 6.13
C LEU A 165 23.81 -11.06 6.47
N PRO A 166 25.03 -11.68 6.51
CA PRO A 166 25.21 -13.11 6.74
C PRO A 166 24.64 -13.63 8.06
N ASP A 167 24.45 -12.78 9.06
CA ASP A 167 24.06 -13.14 10.43
C ASP A 167 22.61 -12.84 10.81
N GLY A 168 21.69 -12.74 9.84
CA GLY A 168 20.27 -12.60 10.14
C GLY A 168 19.82 -11.23 10.67
N GLU A 169 20.70 -10.29 10.92
CA GLU A 169 20.36 -8.90 11.22
C GLU A 169 20.13 -8.11 9.94
N ARG A 170 18.85 -7.77 9.71
CA ARG A 170 18.41 -7.01 8.55
C ARG A 170 18.60 -5.51 8.80
N THR A 171 19.65 -4.92 8.25
CA THR A 171 19.84 -3.47 8.29
C THR A 171 19.38 -2.83 6.99
N LEU A 172 18.56 -1.77 7.10
CA LEU A 172 18.24 -0.94 5.94
C LEU A 172 19.47 -0.15 5.52
N MET A 173 19.80 -0.11 4.24
CA MET A 173 20.78 0.81 3.70
C MET A 173 20.37 2.24 4.12
N ARG A 174 21.29 2.97 4.75
CA ARG A 174 21.09 4.33 5.25
C ARG A 174 20.89 5.32 4.10
N GLY A 175 19.66 5.44 3.63
CA GLY A 175 19.26 6.45 2.66
C GLY A 175 17.95 7.09 3.08
N GLY A 176 18.01 8.05 3.99
CA GLY A 176 16.88 8.88 4.38
C GLY A 176 16.15 8.42 5.66
N LYS A 177 15.91 9.37 6.55
CA LYS A 177 15.05 9.24 7.73
C LYS A 177 13.59 8.99 7.32
N THR A 178 13.26 7.77 6.90
CA THR A 178 11.85 7.39 6.80
C THR A 178 11.39 7.05 8.19
N SER A 179 10.53 7.90 8.76
CA SER A 179 9.83 7.63 10.02
C SER A 179 8.74 6.56 9.84
N GLN A 180 8.77 5.79 8.75
CA GLN A 180 7.75 4.82 8.39
C GLN A 180 8.03 3.44 8.99
N LEU A 181 6.95 2.74 9.37
CA LEU A 181 7.01 1.35 9.80
C LEU A 181 7.26 0.43 8.61
N ARG A 182 8.09 -0.60 8.84
CA ARG A 182 8.29 -1.67 7.87
C ARG A 182 7.00 -2.45 7.65
N GLN A 183 6.77 -2.90 6.43
CA GLN A 183 5.58 -3.68 6.09
C GLN A 183 5.47 -4.97 6.93
N SER A 184 6.59 -5.64 7.22
CA SER A 184 6.60 -6.81 8.11
C SER A 184 6.17 -6.49 9.54
N VAL A 185 6.52 -5.29 10.04
CA VAL A 185 6.08 -4.79 11.36
C VAL A 185 4.60 -4.44 11.31
N LEU A 186 4.15 -3.77 10.25
CA LEU A 186 2.73 -3.45 10.06
C LEU A 186 1.86 -4.71 10.00
N LYS A 187 2.33 -5.77 9.31
CA LYS A 187 1.65 -7.08 9.31
C LYS A 187 1.53 -7.68 10.72
N LYS A 188 2.58 -7.61 11.52
CA LYS A 188 2.54 -8.09 12.93
C LYS A 188 1.58 -7.27 13.79
N ILE A 189 1.58 -5.93 13.62
CA ILE A 189 0.65 -5.04 14.32
C ILE A 189 -0.78 -5.37 13.93
N ASN A 190 -1.07 -5.57 12.66
CA ASN A 190 -2.39 -5.92 12.18
C ASN A 190 -2.83 -7.29 12.71
N ALA A 191 -1.96 -8.30 12.70
CA ALA A 191 -2.25 -9.60 13.29
C ALA A 191 -2.61 -9.48 14.77
N LEU A 192 -1.83 -8.72 15.57
CA LEU A 192 -2.14 -8.46 16.97
C LEU A 192 -3.50 -7.76 17.15
N ILE A 193 -3.78 -6.73 16.33
CA ILE A 193 -5.05 -6.01 16.39
C ILE A 193 -6.22 -6.96 16.08
N HIS A 194 -6.12 -7.79 15.05
CA HIS A 194 -7.19 -8.74 14.69
C HIS A 194 -7.41 -9.80 15.76
N GLU A 195 -6.35 -10.35 16.32
CA GLU A 195 -6.40 -11.37 17.36
C GLU A 195 -7.04 -10.82 18.65
N ARG A 196 -6.67 -9.60 19.03
CA ARG A 196 -7.06 -8.97 20.30
C ARG A 196 -8.04 -7.81 20.14
N LEU A 197 -8.82 -7.77 19.03
CA LEU A 197 -9.70 -6.65 18.67
C LEU A 197 -10.73 -6.31 19.78
N HIS A 198 -11.18 -7.34 20.51
CA HIS A 198 -12.14 -7.22 21.60
C HIS A 198 -11.52 -6.76 22.93
N GLU A 199 -10.19 -6.74 23.03
CA GLU A 199 -9.45 -6.37 24.22
C GLU A 199 -9.06 -4.88 24.22
N ASP A 200 -8.48 -4.42 25.33
CA ASP A 200 -7.93 -3.08 25.47
C ASP A 200 -6.48 -3.05 24.95
N ILE A 201 -6.32 -2.78 23.67
CA ILE A 201 -5.00 -2.66 23.03
C ILE A 201 -4.47 -1.25 23.28
N SER A 202 -3.35 -1.15 23.98
CA SER A 202 -2.69 0.12 24.26
C SER A 202 -1.69 0.53 23.17
N LEU A 203 -1.37 1.82 23.08
CA LEU A 203 -0.30 2.31 22.23
C LEU A 203 1.05 1.66 22.58
N LYS A 204 1.23 1.27 23.85
CA LYS A 204 2.44 0.59 24.32
C LYS A 204 2.57 -0.79 23.70
N ASP A 205 1.49 -1.57 23.69
CA ASP A 205 1.48 -2.93 23.10
C ASP A 205 1.87 -2.88 21.62
N LEU A 206 1.34 -1.92 20.88
CA LEU A 206 1.65 -1.75 19.46
C LEU A 206 3.10 -1.27 19.22
N ALA A 207 3.62 -0.38 20.08
CA ALA A 207 4.99 0.11 20.01
C ALA A 207 6.01 -0.99 20.35
N GLU A 208 5.68 -1.89 21.27
CA GLU A 208 6.49 -3.07 21.62
C GLU A 208 6.64 -4.04 20.44
N VAL A 209 5.57 -4.29 19.68
CA VAL A 209 5.64 -5.09 18.43
C VAL A 209 6.59 -4.47 17.41
N ALA A 210 6.64 -3.14 17.38
CA ALA A 210 7.54 -2.41 16.48
C ALA A 210 8.97 -2.24 17.02
N CYS A 211 9.23 -2.64 18.29
CA CYS A 211 10.52 -2.46 18.99
C CYS A 211 11.01 -1.00 18.99
N ILE A 212 10.11 -0.02 19.13
CA ILE A 212 10.41 1.41 19.16
C ILE A 212 9.63 2.12 20.29
N SER A 213 10.03 3.35 20.62
CA SER A 213 9.33 4.15 21.62
C SER A 213 7.92 4.54 21.15
N LYS A 214 7.00 4.80 22.09
CA LYS A 214 5.61 5.19 21.80
C LYS A 214 5.52 6.43 20.89
N ASP A 215 6.35 7.44 21.13
CA ASP A 215 6.34 8.68 20.36
C ASP A 215 6.87 8.47 18.93
N HIS A 216 7.89 7.63 18.80
CA HIS A 216 8.39 7.22 17.48
C HIS A 216 7.35 6.38 16.74
N PHE A 217 6.72 5.42 17.44
CA PHE A 217 5.66 4.57 16.87
C PHE A 217 4.48 5.41 16.37
N LEU A 218 4.00 6.36 17.17
CA LEU A 218 2.87 7.21 16.79
C LEU A 218 3.13 7.97 15.48
N ARG A 219 4.34 8.53 15.34
CA ARG A 219 4.76 9.23 14.11
C ARG A 219 4.91 8.25 12.95
N ALA A 220 5.68 7.18 13.15
CA ALA A 220 5.95 6.19 12.13
C ALA A 220 4.68 5.51 11.62
N PHE A 221 3.75 5.17 12.51
CA PHE A 221 2.46 4.58 12.16
C PHE A 221 1.62 5.57 11.34
N ARG A 222 1.52 6.82 11.80
CA ARG A 222 0.78 7.86 11.08
C ARG A 222 1.38 8.13 9.69
N ASP A 223 2.70 8.15 9.57
CA ASP A 223 3.40 8.36 8.30
C ASP A 223 3.24 7.16 7.35
N THR A 224 3.06 5.94 7.90
CA THR A 224 2.86 4.72 7.13
C THR A 224 1.40 4.50 6.73
N VAL A 225 0.47 4.65 7.69
CA VAL A 225 -0.94 4.27 7.54
C VAL A 225 -1.83 5.48 7.22
N GLY A 226 -1.30 6.69 7.34
CA GLY A 226 -2.05 7.94 7.09
C GLY A 226 -3.00 8.36 8.20
N GLN A 227 -3.11 7.58 9.27
CA GLN A 227 -3.95 7.87 10.44
C GLN A 227 -3.29 7.41 11.74
N THR A 228 -3.82 7.88 12.87
CA THR A 228 -3.29 7.48 14.17
C THR A 228 -3.62 6.02 14.49
N PRO A 229 -2.80 5.32 15.31
CA PRO A 229 -3.08 3.93 15.73
C PRO A 229 -4.46 3.77 16.36
N TYR A 230 -4.89 4.76 17.15
CA TYR A 230 -6.21 4.75 17.77
C TYR A 230 -7.36 4.81 16.75
N HIS A 231 -7.27 5.70 15.75
CA HIS A 231 -8.28 5.77 14.68
C HIS A 231 -8.30 4.51 13.85
N TYR A 232 -7.12 3.94 13.58
CA TYR A 232 -7.01 2.68 12.86
C TYR A 232 -7.67 1.52 13.63
N LEU A 233 -7.41 1.39 14.94
CA LEU A 233 -8.07 0.39 15.79
C LEU A 233 -9.59 0.56 15.80
N LEU A 234 -10.08 1.80 15.90
CA LEU A 234 -11.52 2.09 15.83
C LEU A 234 -12.11 1.68 14.47
N SER A 235 -11.44 1.96 13.36
CA SER A 235 -11.92 1.55 12.03
C SER A 235 -12.03 0.01 11.91
N GLN A 236 -11.01 -0.72 12.39
CA GLN A 236 -11.03 -2.19 12.40
C GLN A 236 -12.19 -2.75 13.25
N ARG A 237 -12.42 -2.16 14.43
CA ARG A 237 -13.55 -2.52 15.29
C ARG A 237 -14.90 -2.28 14.63
N LEU A 238 -15.03 -1.20 13.87
CA LEU A 238 -16.27 -0.89 13.16
C LEU A 238 -16.49 -1.78 11.94
N GLU A 239 -15.43 -2.14 11.21
CA GLU A 239 -15.55 -3.12 10.11
C GLU A 239 -16.04 -4.48 10.66
N ARG A 240 -15.47 -4.95 11.77
CA ARG A 240 -15.96 -6.16 12.44
C ARG A 240 -17.42 -6.02 12.88
N ALA A 241 -17.80 -4.84 13.40
CA ALA A 241 -19.19 -4.59 13.80
C ALA A 241 -20.16 -4.62 12.62
N LYS A 242 -19.77 -4.07 11.46
CA LYS A 242 -20.58 -4.14 10.23
C LYS A 242 -20.86 -5.58 9.82
N VAL A 243 -19.85 -6.45 9.89
CA VAL A 243 -20.00 -7.87 9.59
C VAL A 243 -21.00 -8.51 10.57
N LEU A 244 -20.78 -8.36 11.89
CA LEU A 244 -21.65 -8.95 12.91
C LEU A 244 -23.11 -8.45 12.82
N LEU A 245 -23.30 -7.16 12.51
CA LEU A 245 -24.64 -6.59 12.37
C LEU A 245 -25.40 -7.18 11.17
N ARG A 246 -24.72 -7.59 10.11
CA ARG A 246 -25.32 -8.22 8.92
C ARG A 246 -25.55 -9.72 9.10
N GLU A 247 -24.54 -10.41 9.63
CA GLU A 247 -24.55 -11.87 9.72
C GLU A 247 -25.36 -12.38 10.92
N GLU A 248 -25.45 -11.60 12.01
CA GLU A 248 -26.12 -11.98 13.25
C GLU A 248 -27.24 -10.95 13.61
N PRO A 249 -28.33 -10.83 12.83
CA PRO A 249 -29.36 -9.78 13.04
C PRO A 249 -30.09 -9.93 14.38
N GLY A 250 -30.09 -11.11 14.99
CA GLY A 250 -30.71 -11.37 16.30
C GLY A 250 -29.89 -10.92 17.50
N VAL A 251 -28.59 -10.64 17.32
CA VAL A 251 -27.69 -10.27 18.43
C VAL A 251 -27.94 -8.81 18.84
N PRO A 252 -28.12 -8.49 20.13
CA PRO A 252 -28.28 -7.11 20.58
C PRO A 252 -27.11 -6.21 20.19
N VAL A 253 -27.39 -4.96 19.80
CA VAL A 253 -26.36 -3.98 19.40
C VAL A 253 -25.32 -3.78 20.50
N ALA A 254 -25.73 -3.85 21.78
CA ALA A 254 -24.82 -3.76 22.91
C ALA A 254 -23.81 -4.92 22.95
N GLU A 255 -24.24 -6.12 22.60
CA GLU A 255 -23.37 -7.30 22.52
C GLU A 255 -22.41 -7.21 21.32
N VAL A 256 -22.88 -6.72 20.17
CA VAL A 256 -22.01 -6.43 19.03
C VAL A 256 -20.92 -5.42 19.42
N ALA A 257 -21.30 -4.33 20.09
CA ALA A 257 -20.34 -3.34 20.58
C ALA A 257 -19.28 -3.98 21.50
N ARG A 258 -19.69 -4.84 22.45
CA ARG A 258 -18.79 -5.52 23.38
C ARG A 258 -17.84 -6.47 22.66
N ARG A 259 -18.34 -7.29 21.73
CA ARG A 259 -17.51 -8.21 20.92
C ARG A 259 -16.49 -7.49 20.03
N CYS A 260 -16.78 -6.24 19.70
CA CYS A 260 -15.87 -5.37 18.94
C CYS A 260 -14.96 -4.51 19.83
N GLY A 261 -14.90 -4.75 21.15
CA GLY A 261 -14.00 -4.06 22.06
C GLY A 261 -14.43 -2.66 22.48
N PHE A 262 -15.71 -2.29 22.32
CA PHE A 262 -16.24 -1.03 22.85
C PHE A 262 -16.75 -1.24 24.28
N LYS A 263 -16.19 -0.46 25.20
CA LYS A 263 -16.58 -0.48 26.62
C LYS A 263 -17.94 0.18 26.87
N ASN A 264 -18.38 1.05 25.96
CA ASN A 264 -19.59 1.86 26.13
C ASN A 264 -20.41 1.88 24.84
N LEU A 265 -21.70 1.49 24.94
CA LEU A 265 -22.64 1.46 23.82
C LEU A 265 -22.89 2.84 23.21
N SER A 266 -22.92 3.89 24.03
CA SER A 266 -23.11 5.26 23.53
C SER A 266 -21.92 5.71 22.67
N HIS A 267 -20.69 5.43 23.11
CA HIS A 267 -19.47 5.68 22.36
C HIS A 267 -19.44 4.89 21.04
N PHE A 268 -19.81 3.59 21.09
CA PHE A 268 -19.94 2.75 19.89
C PHE A 268 -20.94 3.37 18.90
N SER A 269 -22.16 3.66 19.35
CA SER A 269 -23.23 4.16 18.48
C SER A 269 -22.88 5.51 17.84
N ALA A 270 -22.30 6.44 18.61
CA ALA A 270 -21.84 7.72 18.11
C ALA A 270 -20.70 7.59 17.10
N THR A 271 -19.70 6.73 17.39
CA THR A 271 -18.57 6.48 16.49
C THR A 271 -19.02 5.77 15.22
N PHE A 272 -19.87 4.78 15.33
CA PHE A 272 -20.44 4.05 14.19
C PHE A 272 -21.21 5.00 13.26
N ARG A 273 -22.13 5.81 13.81
CA ARG A 273 -22.88 6.79 13.02
C ARG A 273 -21.99 7.84 12.36
N ARG A 274 -20.97 8.34 13.06
CA ARG A 274 -20.01 9.31 12.52
C ARG A 274 -19.24 8.75 11.33
N MET A 275 -18.87 7.46 11.35
CA MET A 275 -18.05 6.85 10.32
C MET A 275 -18.86 6.20 9.18
N THR A 276 -20.11 5.80 9.42
CA THR A 276 -20.95 5.11 8.43
C THR A 276 -22.12 5.95 7.92
N GLY A 277 -22.40 7.09 8.55
CA GLY A 277 -23.55 7.95 8.26
C GLY A 277 -24.86 7.48 8.90
N VAL A 278 -24.97 6.21 9.33
CA VAL A 278 -26.21 5.62 9.87
C VAL A 278 -25.98 5.02 11.25
N SER A 279 -27.04 4.86 12.05
CA SER A 279 -26.92 4.19 13.35
C SER A 279 -26.67 2.67 13.18
N PRO A 280 -26.07 1.99 14.19
CA PRO A 280 -25.90 0.53 14.14
C PRO A 280 -27.20 -0.24 13.92
N LYS A 281 -28.32 0.27 14.49
CA LYS A 281 -29.66 -0.31 14.28
C LYS A 281 -30.14 -0.12 12.85
N GLY A 282 -29.94 1.09 12.27
CA GLY A 282 -30.31 1.38 10.88
C GLY A 282 -29.40 0.71 9.86
N TYR A 283 -28.20 0.32 10.23
CA TYR A 283 -27.28 -0.43 9.36
C TYR A 283 -27.64 -1.91 9.26
N ARG A 284 -28.33 -2.45 10.25
CA ARG A 284 -28.83 -3.85 10.30
C ARG A 284 -30.04 -4.07 9.39
N SER A 285 -30.85 -3.01 9.18
CA SER A 285 -32.03 -3.04 8.32
C SER A 285 -31.62 -2.93 6.87
#